data_97bde6698bc81ee21849bbffde3c3f93
#
_entry.id   97bde6698bc81ee21849bbffde3c3f93
#
_cell.length_a   1.000
_cell.length_b   1.000
_cell.length_c   1.000
_cell.angle_alpha   90.00
_cell.angle_beta   90.00
_cell.angle_gamma   90.00
#
_symmetry.space_group_name_H-M   'P 1'
#
loop_
_entity.id
_entity.type
_entity.pdbx_description
1 polymer ?
#
loop_
_entity_poly.entity_id
_entity_poly.type
_entity_poly.pdbx_seq_one_letter_code
_entity_poly.pdbx_strand_id
1 'polypeptide(L)'
;MLKYKLIKGNKIHPTAIINWSKVILGKNNIINPYVVIGNHAQHPKKKSFGKIRIGNNNIFNEYCNIHLPMKLSSATFVGNDNYFMNSTTVD
;
A
#
# COMPACT_ATOMS: atom_id res chain seq x y z
N MET A 1 23.44 -0.03 4.98
CA MET A 1 22.10 0.59 5.05
C MET A 1 21.40 0.43 3.71
N LEU A 2 20.16 -0.02 3.73
CA LEU A 2 19.37 -0.17 2.51
C LEU A 2 18.89 1.20 2.02
N LYS A 3 19.03 1.42 0.73
CA LYS A 3 18.62 2.69 0.12
C LYS A 3 17.22 2.55 -0.48
N TYR A 4 16.44 3.63 -0.39
CA TYR A 4 15.16 3.70 -1.09
C TYR A 4 15.36 3.58 -2.59
N LYS A 5 14.43 2.91 -3.24
CA LYS A 5 14.36 2.82 -4.70
C LYS A 5 13.32 3.79 -5.22
N LEU A 6 13.61 4.40 -6.34
CA LEU A 6 12.64 5.25 -7.03
C LEU A 6 11.92 4.39 -8.06
N ILE A 7 10.63 4.12 -7.83
CA ILE A 7 9.81 3.29 -8.70
C ILE A 7 8.58 4.09 -9.10
N LYS A 8 8.38 4.31 -10.39
CA LYS A 8 7.23 5.06 -10.93
C LYS A 8 7.03 6.41 -10.22
N GLY A 9 8.12 7.10 -9.89
CA GLY A 9 8.07 8.39 -9.21
C GLY A 9 7.85 8.33 -7.71
N ASN A 10 7.99 7.16 -7.09
CA ASN A 10 7.79 6.97 -5.66
C ASN A 10 9.07 6.48 -4.99
N LYS A 11 9.33 6.95 -3.78
CA LYS A 11 10.42 6.45 -2.95
C LYS A 11 9.93 5.26 -2.16
N ILE A 12 10.47 4.09 -2.45
CA ILE A 12 10.02 2.85 -1.82
C ILE A 12 11.20 2.16 -1.15
N HIS A 13 11.08 1.90 0.14
CA HIS A 13 12.12 1.19 0.86
C HIS A 13 12.16 -0.28 0.39
N PRO A 14 13.35 -0.88 0.23
CA PRO A 14 13.47 -2.25 -0.27
C PRO A 14 12.76 -3.31 0.58
N THR A 15 12.50 -3.04 1.86
CA THR A 15 11.78 -3.98 2.73
C THR A 15 10.26 -3.87 2.59
N ALA A 16 9.75 -2.84 1.91
CA ALA A 16 8.32 -2.72 1.69
C ALA A 16 7.86 -3.74 0.66
N ILE A 17 6.63 -4.23 0.85
CA ILE A 17 6.04 -5.23 -0.03
C ILE A 17 4.80 -4.61 -0.68
N ILE A 18 4.81 -4.54 -2.00
CA ILE A 18 3.68 -4.01 -2.75
C ILE A 18 3.22 -5.07 -3.75
N ASN A 19 1.94 -5.40 -3.69
CA ASN A 19 1.35 -6.33 -4.64
C ASN A 19 1.01 -5.58 -5.93
N TRP A 20 1.99 -5.46 -6.80
CA TRP A 20 1.87 -4.66 -8.01
C TRP A 20 0.78 -5.15 -8.97
N SER A 21 0.35 -6.40 -8.85
CA SER A 21 -0.73 -6.92 -9.70
C SER A 21 -2.09 -6.34 -9.31
N LYS A 22 -2.22 -5.81 -8.09
CA LYS A 22 -3.49 -5.32 -7.55
C LYS A 22 -3.43 -3.85 -7.10
N VAL A 23 -2.26 -3.24 -7.11
CA VAL A 23 -2.05 -1.89 -6.58
C VAL A 23 -1.64 -0.95 -7.70
N ILE A 24 -2.37 0.15 -7.83
CA ILE A 24 -2.00 1.24 -8.72
C ILE A 24 -1.55 2.40 -7.84
N LEU A 25 -0.29 2.78 -7.99
CA LEU A 25 0.33 3.81 -7.17
C LEU A 25 0.57 5.05 -8.03
N GLY A 26 0.14 6.21 -7.55
CA GLY A 26 0.40 7.48 -8.20
C GLY A 26 1.86 7.89 -8.11
N LYS A 27 2.12 9.16 -7.83
CA LYS A 27 3.49 9.70 -7.82
C LYS A 27 3.80 10.39 -6.50
N ASN A 28 5.09 10.53 -6.21
CA ASN A 28 5.61 11.25 -5.05
C ASN A 28 5.14 10.68 -3.72
N ASN A 29 4.86 9.40 -3.67
CA ASN A 29 4.58 8.72 -2.42
C ASN A 29 5.89 8.26 -1.78
N ILE A 30 5.92 8.24 -0.46
CA ILE A 30 7.04 7.71 0.31
C ILE A 30 6.54 6.47 1.06
N ILE A 31 7.17 5.35 0.79
CA ILE A 31 6.80 4.08 1.41
C ILE A 31 7.99 3.61 2.23
N ASN A 32 7.82 3.69 3.54
CA ASN A 32 8.88 3.45 4.51
C ASN A 32 9.07 1.94 4.79
N PRO A 33 10.08 1.56 5.58
CA PRO A 33 10.38 0.15 5.81
C PRO A 33 9.20 -0.66 6.36
N TYR A 34 9.09 -1.88 5.90
CA TYR A 34 8.12 -2.87 6.37
C TYR A 34 6.66 -2.50 6.16
N VAL A 35 6.38 -1.60 5.23
CA VAL A 35 5.02 -1.32 4.78
C VAL A 35 4.57 -2.45 3.84
N VAL A 36 3.33 -2.90 4.00
CA VAL A 36 2.75 -3.92 3.13
C VAL A 36 1.47 -3.37 2.51
N ILE A 37 1.44 -3.31 1.19
CA ILE A 37 0.27 -2.81 0.46
C ILE A 37 -0.20 -3.89 -0.49
N GLY A 38 -1.45 -4.31 -0.33
CA GLY A 38 -2.07 -5.26 -1.24
C GLY A 38 -2.07 -6.69 -0.77
N ASN A 39 -1.88 -6.94 0.53
CA ASN A 39 -2.07 -8.27 1.09
C ASN A 39 -3.55 -8.55 1.30
N HIS A 40 -3.90 -9.80 1.52
CA HIS A 40 -5.29 -10.19 1.72
C HIS A 40 -5.84 -9.65 3.04
N ALA A 41 -7.14 -9.34 3.04
CA ALA A 41 -7.84 -8.98 4.27
C ALA A 41 -7.74 -10.13 5.28
N GLN A 42 -7.80 -9.78 6.56
CA GLN A 42 -7.66 -10.76 7.64
C GLN A 42 -8.94 -11.58 7.81
N HIS A 43 -9.13 -12.52 6.90
CA HIS A 43 -10.25 -13.45 6.98
C HIS A 43 -9.75 -14.86 6.68
N PRO A 44 -9.85 -15.80 7.63
CA PRO A 44 -9.20 -17.10 7.51
C PRO A 44 -9.73 -17.97 6.36
N LYS A 45 -10.95 -17.73 5.89
CA LYS A 45 -11.59 -18.59 4.90
C LYS A 45 -11.82 -17.93 3.54
N LYS A 46 -11.50 -16.66 3.39
CA LYS A 46 -11.76 -15.94 2.15
C LYS A 46 -10.51 -15.25 1.65
N LYS A 47 -10.33 -15.25 0.34
CA LYS A 47 -9.29 -14.47 -0.32
C LYS A 47 -9.85 -13.14 -0.75
N SER A 48 -9.02 -12.12 -0.73
CA SER A 48 -9.38 -10.79 -1.19
C SER A 48 -9.03 -10.67 -2.66
N PHE A 49 -9.93 -10.12 -3.47
CA PHE A 49 -9.75 -10.06 -4.92
C PHE A 49 -9.79 -8.64 -5.49
N GLY A 50 -10.16 -7.65 -4.70
CA GLY A 50 -10.26 -6.27 -5.16
C GLY A 50 -8.91 -5.63 -5.42
N LYS A 51 -8.95 -4.35 -5.73
CA LYS A 51 -7.75 -3.56 -6.07
C LYS A 51 -7.59 -2.39 -5.13
N ILE A 52 -6.38 -1.83 -5.12
CA ILE A 52 -6.06 -0.63 -4.36
C ILE A 52 -5.56 0.44 -5.33
N ARG A 53 -6.13 1.64 -5.23
CA ARG A 53 -5.66 2.80 -5.99
C ARG A 53 -5.18 3.85 -5.01
N ILE A 54 -3.93 4.25 -5.15
CA ILE A 54 -3.30 5.24 -4.29
C ILE A 54 -2.93 6.44 -5.16
N GLY A 55 -3.31 7.62 -4.70
CA GLY A 55 -3.01 8.86 -5.39
C GLY A 55 -1.58 9.32 -5.19
N ASN A 56 -1.39 10.62 -4.95
CA ASN A 56 -0.08 11.25 -4.94
C ASN A 56 0.25 11.85 -3.57
N ASN A 57 1.54 11.99 -3.31
CA ASN A 57 2.04 12.72 -2.14
C ASN A 57 1.61 12.12 -0.80
N ASN A 58 1.51 10.80 -0.73
CA ASN A 58 1.18 10.12 0.51
C ASN A 58 2.46 9.61 1.18
N ILE A 59 2.44 9.56 2.51
CA ILE A 59 3.53 8.98 3.29
C ILE A 59 2.98 7.83 4.10
N PHE A 60 3.58 6.65 3.91
CA PHE A 60 3.23 5.45 4.66
C PHE A 60 4.38 5.14 5.58
N ASN A 61 4.17 5.32 6.87
CA ASN A 61 5.21 5.03 7.85
C ASN A 61 5.32 3.53 8.14
N GLU A 62 6.34 3.16 8.88
CA GLU A 62 6.72 1.78 9.09
C GLU A 62 5.57 0.93 9.62
N TYR A 63 5.49 -0.29 9.12
CA TYR A 63 4.50 -1.29 9.51
C TYR A 63 3.06 -0.97 9.16
N CYS A 64 2.82 0.00 8.28
CA CYS A 64 1.48 0.20 7.75
C CYS A 64 1.07 -0.97 6.88
N ASN A 65 -0.20 -1.35 6.96
CA ASN A 65 -0.77 -2.40 6.13
C ASN A 65 -2.02 -1.88 5.44
N ILE A 66 -2.09 -2.05 4.12
CA ILE A 66 -3.31 -1.76 3.37
C ILE A 66 -3.75 -3.05 2.71
N HIS A 67 -4.88 -3.57 3.13
CA HIS A 67 -5.41 -4.84 2.67
C HIS A 67 -6.25 -4.66 1.39
N LEU A 68 -6.25 -5.68 0.56
CA LEU A 68 -7.14 -5.72 -0.59
C LEU A 68 -8.60 -5.81 -0.12
N PRO A 69 -9.54 -5.15 -0.82
CA PRO A 69 -10.96 -5.36 -0.55
C PRO A 69 -11.35 -6.80 -0.82
N MET A 70 -12.35 -7.30 -0.10
CA MET A 70 -12.76 -8.70 -0.21
C MET A 70 -13.56 -8.98 -1.46
N LYS A 71 -14.22 -7.99 -2.05
CA LYS A 71 -15.03 -8.16 -3.25
C LYS A 71 -14.21 -7.88 -4.49
N LEU A 72 -14.30 -8.75 -5.49
CA LEU A 72 -13.56 -8.63 -6.74
C LEU A 72 -13.82 -7.29 -7.45
N SER A 73 -15.05 -6.81 -7.42
CA SER A 73 -15.44 -5.56 -8.07
C SER A 73 -15.13 -4.32 -7.24
N SER A 74 -14.63 -4.48 -6.03
CA SER A 74 -14.36 -3.35 -5.14
C SER A 74 -12.94 -2.82 -5.30
N ALA A 75 -12.77 -1.55 -4.95
CA ALA A 75 -11.46 -0.94 -4.89
C ALA A 75 -11.37 -0.09 -3.62
N THR A 76 -10.21 -0.13 -2.99
CA THR A 76 -9.87 0.80 -1.93
C THR A 76 -9.17 1.99 -2.56
N PHE A 77 -9.63 3.18 -2.24
CA PHE A 77 -9.04 4.41 -2.76
C PHE A 77 -8.35 5.17 -1.64
N VAL A 78 -7.08 5.44 -1.85
CA VAL A 78 -6.32 6.35 -1.00
C VAL A 78 -6.07 7.59 -1.84
N GLY A 79 -6.56 8.73 -1.38
CA GLY A 79 -6.43 9.98 -2.11
C GLY A 79 -5.00 10.53 -2.09
N ASN A 80 -4.90 11.84 -1.98
CA ASN A 80 -3.61 12.54 -2.02
C ASN A 80 -3.30 13.15 -0.66
N ASP A 81 -2.01 13.40 -0.42
CA ASP A 81 -1.55 14.17 0.73
C ASP A 81 -1.93 13.55 2.08
N ASN A 82 -1.97 12.24 2.16
CA ASN A 82 -2.25 11.54 3.41
C ASN A 82 -0.96 11.13 4.11
N TYR A 83 -1.03 11.09 5.43
CA TYR A 83 0.07 10.67 6.27
C TYR A 83 -0.41 9.52 7.15
N PHE A 84 0.09 8.33 6.88
CA PHE A 84 -0.27 7.14 7.66
C PHE A 84 0.78 6.90 8.73
N MET A 85 0.35 6.95 9.98
CA MET A 85 1.26 6.74 11.09
C MET A 85 1.67 5.26 11.19
N ASN A 86 2.72 5.02 11.98
CA ASN A 86 3.25 3.67 12.16
C ASN A 86 2.15 2.69 12.58
N SER A 87 2.21 1.50 12.02
CA SER A 87 1.31 0.39 12.34
C SER A 87 -0.17 0.63 12.03
N THR A 88 -0.49 1.60 11.19
CA THR A 88 -1.85 1.82 10.73
C THR A 88 -2.28 0.67 9.82
N THR A 89 -3.51 0.19 10.02
CA THR A 89 -4.09 -0.86 9.17
C THR A 89 -5.34 -0.33 8.48
N VAL A 90 -5.42 -0.53 7.17
CA VAL A 90 -6.60 -0.20 6.36
C VAL A 90 -7.14 -1.49 5.76
N ASP A 91 -8.36 -1.80 6.06
CA ASP A 91 -9.06 -2.98 5.53
C ASP A 91 -10.05 -2.60 4.43
#